data_a4d3a57b70811330e30cd15f81e3418f
#
_entry.id   a4d3a57b70811330e30cd15f81e3418f
#
_cell.length_a   1.000
_cell.length_b   1.000
_cell.length_c   1.000
_cell.angle_alpha   90.00
_cell.angle_beta   90.00
_cell.angle_gamma   90.00
#
_symmetry.space_group_name_H-M   'P 1'
#
loop_
_entity.id
_entity.type
_entity.pdbx_description
1 polymer ?
#
loop_
_entity_poly.entity_id
_entity_poly.type
_entity_poly.pdbx_seq_one_letter_code
_entity_poly.pdbx_strand_id
1 'polypeptide(L)'
;MNSVAIALAICTAGAVAEVLAAGTGVRERFAELCLPRHSPPLEVWVAVGILYYAVCFIVAYRLLRGSWNPVRSLPLALLLVLMTANALWNYLFFRRKALGASAAAFVPYTILAFVLFVSLLGVDRVASRAFFLYLVYLFYAAWWLFALRRANTTSERAA
;
A
#
# COMPACT_ATOMS: atom_id res chain seq x y z
N MET A 1 -5.77 -27.25 4.86
CA MET A 1 -5.28 -26.06 5.59
C MET A 1 -6.37 -24.98 5.60
N ASN A 2 -6.57 -24.30 6.71
CA ASN A 2 -7.63 -23.29 6.83
C ASN A 2 -7.23 -22.01 6.06
N SER A 3 -7.96 -21.69 4.98
CA SER A 3 -7.68 -20.50 4.13
C SER A 3 -7.69 -19.18 4.92
N VAL A 4 -8.48 -19.11 6.00
CA VAL A 4 -8.51 -17.94 6.90
C VAL A 4 -7.16 -17.80 7.63
N ALA A 5 -6.64 -18.90 8.19
CA ALA A 5 -5.36 -18.86 8.91
C ALA A 5 -4.19 -18.48 7.99
N ILE A 6 -4.17 -18.99 6.75
CA ILE A 6 -3.12 -18.63 5.77
C ILE A 6 -3.25 -17.15 5.38
N ALA A 7 -4.45 -16.68 5.07
CA ALA A 7 -4.66 -15.26 4.72
C ALA A 7 -4.27 -14.33 5.87
N LEU A 8 -4.60 -14.68 7.12
CA LEU A 8 -4.16 -13.95 8.30
C LEU A 8 -2.64 -13.95 8.45
N ALA A 9 -1.99 -15.11 8.29
CA ALA A 9 -0.54 -15.21 8.38
C ALA A 9 0.16 -14.34 7.33
N ILE A 10 -0.32 -14.34 6.09
CA ILE A 10 0.18 -13.47 5.01
C ILE A 10 0.04 -11.99 5.39
N CYS A 11 -1.14 -11.57 5.83
CA CYS A 11 -1.39 -10.17 6.18
C CYS A 11 -0.59 -9.74 7.41
N THR A 12 -0.47 -10.59 8.43
CA THR A 12 0.33 -10.31 9.62
C THR A 12 1.81 -10.19 9.26
N ALA A 13 2.35 -11.11 8.44
CA ALA A 13 3.72 -11.03 7.98
C ALA A 13 3.99 -9.76 7.18
N GLY A 14 3.07 -9.37 6.28
CA GLY A 14 3.16 -8.13 5.52
C GLY A 14 3.12 -6.89 6.41
N ALA A 15 2.20 -6.84 7.39
CA ALA A 15 2.10 -5.72 8.33
C ALA A 15 3.36 -5.59 9.21
N VAL A 16 3.89 -6.71 9.70
CA VAL A 16 5.16 -6.71 10.45
C VAL A 16 6.32 -6.22 9.59
N ALA A 17 6.43 -6.69 8.34
CA ALA A 17 7.46 -6.24 7.41
C ALA A 17 7.36 -4.72 7.14
N GLU A 18 6.14 -4.18 6.99
CA GLU A 18 5.91 -2.75 6.80
C GLU A 18 6.33 -1.94 8.03
N VAL A 19 5.93 -2.35 9.25
CA VAL A 19 6.34 -1.68 10.49
C VAL A 19 7.84 -1.68 10.66
N LEU A 20 8.51 -2.83 10.41
CA LEU A 20 9.97 -2.94 10.48
C LEU A 20 10.66 -2.07 9.41
N ALA A 21 10.08 -1.96 8.22
CA ALA A 21 10.59 -1.13 7.14
C ALA A 21 10.46 0.36 7.46
N ALA A 22 9.30 0.80 7.97
CA ALA A 22 9.07 2.19 8.38
C ALA A 22 9.96 2.63 9.55
N GLY A 23 10.21 1.74 10.51
CA GLY A 23 11.00 2.01 11.71
C GLY A 23 10.24 2.81 12.77
N THR A 24 10.94 3.28 13.80
CA THR A 24 10.34 3.96 14.97
C THR A 24 10.10 5.45 14.77
N GLY A 25 10.74 6.09 13.79
CA GLY A 25 10.71 7.55 13.56
C GLY A 25 9.55 8.04 12.69
N VAL A 26 8.42 7.31 12.59
CA VAL A 26 7.30 7.66 11.71
C VAL A 26 6.65 9.00 12.10
N ARG A 27 6.42 9.22 13.39
CA ARG A 27 5.79 10.44 13.92
C ARG A 27 6.71 11.66 13.76
N GLU A 28 7.98 11.50 14.07
CA GLU A 28 9.00 12.54 13.90
C GLU A 28 9.14 12.90 12.42
N ARG A 29 9.21 11.90 11.55
CA ARG A 29 9.27 12.12 10.10
C ARG A 29 8.07 12.89 9.59
N PHE A 30 6.86 12.52 10.05
CA PHE A 30 5.65 13.20 9.62
C PHE A 30 5.61 14.66 10.08
N ALA A 31 6.12 14.97 11.28
CA ALA A 31 6.23 16.31 11.82
C ALA A 31 7.25 17.19 11.11
N GLU A 32 8.32 16.60 10.54
CA GLU A 32 9.35 17.33 9.76
C GLU A 32 8.84 17.79 8.38
N LEU A 33 7.76 17.23 7.86
CA LEU A 33 7.28 17.50 6.51
C LEU A 33 6.43 18.77 6.43
N CYS A 34 6.67 19.59 5.40
CA CYS A 34 5.75 20.64 5.00
C CYS A 34 4.51 20.03 4.37
N LEU A 35 3.45 19.84 5.16
CA LEU A 35 2.24 19.15 4.72
C LEU A 35 1.39 20.03 3.78
N PRO A 36 0.77 19.46 2.72
CA PRO A 36 -0.20 20.18 1.89
C PRO A 36 -1.42 20.65 2.71
N ARG A 37 -2.08 21.71 2.26
CA ARG A 37 -3.18 22.38 3.00
C ARG A 37 -4.33 21.46 3.48
N HIS A 38 -4.58 20.36 2.76
CA HIS A 38 -5.64 19.39 3.09
C HIS A 38 -5.06 18.01 3.43
N SER A 39 -3.87 17.98 4.03
CA SER A 39 -3.27 16.72 4.48
C SER A 39 -4.01 16.18 5.70
N PRO A 40 -4.41 14.90 5.70
CA PRO A 40 -4.95 14.27 6.89
C PRO A 40 -3.88 14.16 7.99
N PRO A 41 -4.28 14.12 9.26
CA PRO A 41 -3.37 13.84 10.36
C PRO A 41 -2.85 12.39 10.29
N LEU A 42 -1.76 12.11 11.01
CA LEU A 42 -1.09 10.80 10.99
C LEU A 42 -2.03 9.64 11.34
N GLU A 43 -2.95 9.85 12.27
CA GLU A 43 -3.91 8.86 12.72
C GLU A 43 -4.82 8.35 11.58
N VAL A 44 -5.18 9.23 10.65
CA VAL A 44 -5.95 8.84 9.44
C VAL A 44 -5.11 7.96 8.53
N TRP A 45 -3.82 8.26 8.37
CA TRP A 45 -2.91 7.41 7.59
C TRP A 45 -2.73 6.03 8.21
N VAL A 46 -2.66 5.94 9.54
CA VAL A 46 -2.64 4.67 10.27
C VAL A 46 -3.93 3.88 10.03
N ALA A 47 -5.09 4.54 10.12
CA ALA A 47 -6.38 3.90 9.84
C ALA A 47 -6.46 3.38 8.40
N VAL A 48 -5.96 4.14 7.43
CA VAL A 48 -5.86 3.70 6.03
C VAL A 48 -4.96 2.47 5.89
N GLY A 49 -3.84 2.40 6.60
CA GLY A 49 -2.98 1.21 6.65
C GLY A 49 -3.72 -0.03 7.16
N ILE A 50 -4.54 0.12 8.21
CA ILE A 50 -5.38 -0.98 8.72
C ILE A 50 -6.40 -1.41 7.66
N LEU A 51 -7.08 -0.46 6.99
CA LEU A 51 -8.04 -0.75 5.92
C LEU A 51 -7.37 -1.42 4.73
N TYR A 52 -6.13 -1.04 4.37
CA TYR A 52 -5.35 -1.72 3.35
C TYR A 52 -5.16 -3.21 3.67
N TYR A 53 -4.77 -3.55 4.90
CA TYR A 53 -4.62 -4.95 5.30
C TYR A 53 -5.95 -5.69 5.37
N ALA A 54 -7.06 -5.02 5.69
CA ALA A 54 -8.40 -5.63 5.60
C ALA A 54 -8.75 -5.98 4.14
N VAL A 55 -8.44 -5.10 3.17
CA VAL A 55 -8.61 -5.40 1.74
C VAL A 55 -7.70 -6.54 1.30
N CYS A 56 -6.41 -6.52 1.67
CA CYS A 56 -5.47 -7.61 1.38
C CYS A 56 -5.96 -8.94 1.93
N PHE A 57 -6.49 -8.96 3.15
CA PHE A 57 -7.07 -10.16 3.78
C PHE A 57 -8.26 -10.68 2.97
N ILE A 58 -9.20 -9.81 2.58
CA ILE A 58 -10.35 -10.22 1.76
C ILE A 58 -9.87 -10.85 0.46
N VAL A 59 -8.93 -10.20 -0.24
CA VAL A 59 -8.39 -10.70 -1.51
C VAL A 59 -7.68 -12.04 -1.31
N ALA A 60 -6.75 -12.14 -0.36
CA ALA A 60 -6.01 -13.37 -0.09
C ALA A 60 -6.96 -14.52 0.28
N TYR A 61 -7.89 -14.28 1.20
CA TYR A 61 -8.88 -15.27 1.61
C TYR A 61 -9.73 -15.76 0.43
N ARG A 62 -10.22 -14.84 -0.41
CA ARG A 62 -11.03 -15.18 -1.60
C ARG A 62 -10.27 -16.00 -2.62
N LEU A 63 -8.98 -15.73 -2.79
CA LEU A 63 -8.12 -16.47 -3.72
C LEU A 63 -7.73 -17.85 -3.17
N LEU A 64 -7.56 -17.98 -1.85
CA LEU A 64 -7.15 -19.22 -1.18
C LEU A 64 -8.30 -20.17 -0.87
N ARG A 65 -9.57 -19.68 -0.85
CA ARG A 65 -10.71 -20.53 -0.53
C ARG A 65 -11.08 -21.45 -1.70
N GLY A 66 -11.46 -22.67 -1.37
CA GLY A 66 -11.89 -23.68 -2.33
C GLY A 66 -10.74 -24.57 -2.85
N SER A 67 -10.99 -25.31 -3.93
CA SER A 67 -9.97 -26.11 -4.58
C SER A 67 -8.92 -25.24 -5.27
N TRP A 68 -7.66 -25.70 -5.24
CA TRP A 68 -6.57 -25.03 -5.93
C TRP A 68 -6.87 -24.89 -7.44
N ASN A 69 -6.76 -23.66 -7.94
CA ASN A 69 -6.93 -23.36 -9.37
C ASN A 69 -5.73 -22.49 -9.82
N PRO A 70 -4.96 -22.93 -10.84
CA PRO A 70 -3.82 -22.17 -11.37
C PRO A 70 -4.15 -20.72 -11.76
N VAL A 71 -5.38 -20.45 -12.20
CA VAL A 71 -5.84 -19.10 -12.57
C VAL A 71 -5.78 -18.12 -11.38
N ARG A 72 -5.83 -18.62 -10.13
CA ARG A 72 -5.75 -17.81 -8.91
C ARG A 72 -4.31 -17.53 -8.46
N SER A 73 -3.33 -18.25 -9.01
CA SER A 73 -1.92 -18.11 -8.60
C SER A 73 -1.34 -16.75 -9.01
N LEU A 74 -1.66 -16.27 -10.19
CA LEU A 74 -1.18 -14.97 -10.66
C LEU A 74 -1.67 -13.81 -9.77
N PRO A 75 -2.97 -13.61 -9.52
CA PRO A 75 -3.40 -12.52 -8.64
C PRO A 75 -2.91 -12.68 -7.20
N LEU A 76 -2.71 -13.90 -6.70
CA LEU A 76 -2.12 -14.11 -5.38
C LEU A 76 -0.64 -13.69 -5.36
N ALA A 77 0.15 -14.06 -6.37
CA ALA A 77 1.53 -13.63 -6.50
C ALA A 77 1.64 -12.10 -6.63
N LEU A 78 0.78 -11.47 -7.46
CA LEU A 78 0.74 -10.01 -7.60
C LEU A 78 0.38 -9.32 -6.27
N LEU A 79 -0.52 -9.89 -5.47
CA LEU A 79 -0.84 -9.37 -4.14
C LEU A 79 0.38 -9.41 -3.21
N LEU A 80 1.12 -10.52 -3.18
CA LEU A 80 2.34 -10.65 -2.36
C LEU A 80 3.42 -9.65 -2.80
N VAL A 81 3.61 -9.48 -4.10
CA VAL A 81 4.54 -8.48 -4.65
C VAL A 81 4.09 -7.06 -4.27
N LEU A 82 2.78 -6.77 -4.34
CA LEU A 82 2.22 -5.47 -3.94
C LEU A 82 2.46 -5.17 -2.45
N MET A 83 2.25 -6.16 -1.57
CA MET A 83 2.51 -6.00 -0.13
C MET A 83 4.01 -5.76 0.14
N THR A 84 4.89 -6.46 -0.57
CA THR A 84 6.34 -6.24 -0.48
C THR A 84 6.74 -4.85 -0.98
N ALA A 85 6.16 -4.42 -2.11
CA ALA A 85 6.39 -3.07 -2.65
C ALA A 85 5.88 -1.97 -1.72
N ASN A 86 4.77 -2.21 -0.98
CA ASN A 86 4.28 -1.30 0.05
C ASN A 86 5.27 -1.16 1.21
N ALA A 87 5.82 -2.26 1.71
CA ALA A 87 6.86 -2.21 2.75
C ALA A 87 8.12 -1.48 2.26
N LEU A 88 8.55 -1.71 1.02
CA LEU A 88 9.66 -0.98 0.42
C LEU A 88 9.37 0.52 0.29
N TRP A 89 8.15 0.89 -0.10
CA TRP A 89 7.75 2.30 -0.17
C TRP A 89 7.81 2.97 1.22
N ASN A 90 7.30 2.29 2.27
CA ASN A 90 7.40 2.77 3.65
C ASN A 90 8.86 2.94 4.11
N TYR A 91 9.76 2.01 3.76
CA TYR A 91 11.19 2.14 4.00
C TYR A 91 11.78 3.40 3.35
N LEU A 92 11.48 3.65 2.07
CA LEU A 92 11.98 4.82 1.35
C LEU A 92 11.44 6.12 1.93
N PHE A 93 10.15 6.16 2.28
CA PHE A 93 9.47 7.37 2.74
C PHE A 93 9.85 7.74 4.18
N PHE A 94 9.76 6.78 5.11
CA PHE A 94 9.96 7.04 6.52
C PHE A 94 11.42 6.88 6.94
N ARG A 95 12.03 5.73 6.66
CA ARG A 95 13.36 5.41 7.18
C ARG A 95 14.47 6.06 6.38
N ARG A 96 14.42 6.03 5.04
CA ARG A 96 15.41 6.68 4.18
C ARG A 96 15.17 8.17 4.00
N LYS A 97 13.98 8.65 4.37
CA LYS A 97 13.54 10.04 4.20
C LYS A 97 13.67 10.55 2.75
N ALA A 98 13.66 9.64 1.78
CA ALA A 98 13.93 9.88 0.36
C ALA A 98 12.62 10.19 -0.39
N LEU A 99 12.07 11.40 -0.22
CA LEU A 99 10.79 11.82 -0.79
C LEU A 99 10.74 11.69 -2.33
N GLY A 100 11.85 12.02 -3.02
CA GLY A 100 11.95 11.87 -4.47
C GLY A 100 11.89 10.40 -4.92
N ALA A 101 12.62 9.51 -4.21
CA ALA A 101 12.64 8.08 -4.51
C ALA A 101 11.29 7.42 -4.18
N SER A 102 10.63 7.80 -3.07
CA SER A 102 9.30 7.29 -2.74
C SER A 102 8.24 7.73 -3.74
N ALA A 103 8.32 8.96 -4.27
CA ALA A 103 7.44 9.42 -5.35
C ALA A 103 7.69 8.66 -6.67
N ALA A 104 8.96 8.37 -7.02
CA ALA A 104 9.29 7.57 -8.19
C ALA A 104 8.82 6.11 -8.04
N ALA A 105 9.00 5.50 -6.86
CA ALA A 105 8.56 4.14 -6.57
C ALA A 105 7.02 4.00 -6.55
N PHE A 106 6.29 5.07 -6.29
CA PHE A 106 4.83 5.06 -6.28
C PHE A 106 4.23 4.80 -7.67
N VAL A 107 4.92 5.19 -8.76
CA VAL A 107 4.45 4.96 -10.12
C VAL A 107 4.35 3.46 -10.46
N PRO A 108 5.45 2.67 -10.38
CA PRO A 108 5.36 1.24 -10.64
C PRO A 108 4.46 0.52 -9.62
N TYR A 109 4.38 1.00 -8.37
CA TYR A 109 3.45 0.49 -7.37
C TYR A 109 1.99 0.62 -7.84
N THR A 110 1.59 1.79 -8.36
CA THR A 110 0.23 2.02 -8.85
C THR A 110 -0.08 1.18 -10.09
N ILE A 111 0.89 1.00 -10.99
CA ILE A 111 0.76 0.11 -12.16
C ILE A 111 0.54 -1.34 -11.69
N LEU A 112 1.34 -1.81 -10.72
CA LEU A 112 1.20 -3.14 -10.15
C LEU A 112 -0.19 -3.34 -9.51
N ALA A 113 -0.69 -2.36 -8.77
CA ALA A 113 -2.02 -2.39 -8.18
C ALA A 113 -3.10 -2.47 -9.27
N PHE A 114 -2.97 -1.72 -10.36
CA PHE A 114 -3.90 -1.78 -11.48
C PHE A 114 -3.87 -3.15 -12.18
N VAL A 115 -2.69 -3.73 -12.43
CA VAL A 115 -2.55 -5.07 -13.01
C VAL A 115 -3.18 -6.14 -12.11
N LEU A 116 -2.98 -6.05 -10.78
CA LEU A 116 -3.65 -6.92 -9.83
C LEU A 116 -5.18 -6.78 -9.93
N PHE A 117 -5.70 -5.56 -9.95
CA PHE A 117 -7.14 -5.33 -10.10
C PHE A 117 -7.71 -5.98 -11.37
N VAL A 118 -7.06 -5.76 -12.52
CA VAL A 118 -7.48 -6.36 -13.80
C VAL A 118 -7.47 -7.90 -13.72
N SER A 119 -6.44 -8.48 -13.10
CA SER A 119 -6.36 -9.93 -12.91
C SER A 119 -7.49 -10.48 -12.01
N LEU A 120 -7.95 -9.70 -11.03
CA LEU A 120 -9.06 -10.08 -10.14
C LEU A 120 -10.43 -10.06 -10.83
N LEU A 121 -10.63 -9.20 -11.84
CA LEU A 121 -11.94 -9.06 -12.54
C LEU A 121 -12.42 -10.38 -13.14
N GLY A 122 -11.51 -11.18 -13.70
CA GLY A 122 -11.83 -12.48 -14.29
C GLY A 122 -11.86 -13.65 -13.29
N VAL A 123 -11.43 -13.43 -12.03
CA VAL A 123 -11.22 -14.53 -11.07
C VAL A 123 -12.21 -14.49 -9.91
N ASP A 124 -12.44 -13.32 -9.29
CA ASP A 124 -13.32 -13.20 -8.14
C ASP A 124 -13.93 -11.79 -8.01
N ARG A 125 -15.25 -11.71 -8.18
CA ARG A 125 -16.00 -10.43 -8.14
C ARG A 125 -15.96 -9.74 -6.78
N VAL A 126 -15.88 -10.49 -5.68
CA VAL A 126 -15.82 -9.87 -4.33
C VAL A 126 -14.44 -9.30 -4.08
N ALA A 127 -13.39 -10.06 -4.41
CA ALA A 127 -12.03 -9.58 -4.30
C ALA A 127 -11.78 -8.34 -5.17
N SER A 128 -12.27 -8.34 -6.43
CA SER A 128 -12.12 -7.19 -7.32
C SER A 128 -12.85 -5.93 -6.81
N ARG A 129 -14.08 -6.08 -6.27
CA ARG A 129 -14.82 -4.94 -5.68
C ARG A 129 -14.13 -4.37 -4.44
N ALA A 130 -13.65 -5.24 -3.55
CA ALA A 130 -12.90 -4.80 -2.37
C ALA A 130 -11.61 -4.07 -2.78
N PHE A 131 -10.89 -4.61 -3.75
CA PHE A 131 -9.64 -4.00 -4.23
C PHE A 131 -9.87 -2.72 -5.03
N PHE A 132 -11.01 -2.56 -5.70
CA PHE A 132 -11.39 -1.31 -6.38
C PHE A 132 -11.44 -0.11 -5.42
N LEU A 133 -11.94 -0.30 -4.20
CA LEU A 133 -11.93 0.76 -3.19
C LEU A 133 -10.51 1.24 -2.86
N TYR A 134 -9.57 0.30 -2.82
CA TYR A 134 -8.16 0.64 -2.65
C TYR A 134 -7.58 1.42 -3.84
N LEU A 135 -7.96 1.07 -5.08
CA LEU A 135 -7.54 1.86 -6.26
C LEU A 135 -8.05 3.29 -6.21
N VAL A 136 -9.32 3.50 -5.80
CA VAL A 136 -9.87 4.86 -5.63
C VAL A 136 -9.04 5.65 -4.61
N TYR A 137 -8.67 5.01 -3.49
CA TYR A 137 -7.78 5.64 -2.52
C TYR A 137 -6.40 5.99 -3.12
N LEU A 138 -5.83 5.15 -3.99
CA LEU A 138 -4.52 5.42 -4.61
C LEU A 138 -4.49 6.70 -5.45
N PHE A 139 -5.61 7.13 -6.06
CA PHE A 139 -5.68 8.43 -6.74
C PHE A 139 -5.48 9.59 -5.76
N TYR A 140 -6.11 9.51 -4.59
CA TYR A 140 -5.90 10.50 -3.54
C TYR A 140 -4.46 10.47 -3.02
N ALA A 141 -3.92 9.29 -2.76
CA ALA A 141 -2.53 9.10 -2.30
C ALA A 141 -1.52 9.65 -3.31
N ALA A 142 -1.75 9.46 -4.62
CA ALA A 142 -0.94 10.04 -5.68
C ALA A 142 -0.95 11.57 -5.62
N TRP A 143 -2.14 12.17 -5.61
CA TRP A 143 -2.28 13.62 -5.50
C TRP A 143 -1.55 14.16 -4.27
N TRP A 144 -1.77 13.55 -3.09
CA TRP A 144 -1.14 13.95 -1.85
C TRP A 144 0.39 13.88 -1.92
N LEU A 145 0.93 12.77 -2.43
CA LEU A 145 2.38 12.55 -2.54
C LEU A 145 3.05 13.57 -3.47
N PHE A 146 2.42 13.89 -4.60
CA PHE A 146 2.95 14.90 -5.51
C PHE A 146 2.84 16.32 -4.94
N ALA A 147 1.75 16.64 -4.25
CA ALA A 147 1.59 17.92 -3.54
C ALA A 147 2.61 18.07 -2.42
N LEU A 148 2.83 16.99 -1.63
CA LEU A 148 3.83 16.94 -0.58
C LEU A 148 5.25 17.17 -1.13
N ARG A 149 5.60 16.49 -2.22
CA ARG A 149 6.90 16.67 -2.88
C ARG A 149 7.10 18.12 -3.30
N ARG A 150 6.11 18.75 -3.93
CA ARG A 150 6.18 20.17 -4.33
C ARG A 150 6.42 21.08 -3.15
N ALA A 151 5.66 20.92 -2.06
CA ALA A 151 5.80 21.75 -0.87
C ALA A 151 7.22 21.68 -0.26
N ASN A 152 7.82 20.47 -0.22
CA ASN A 152 9.14 20.28 0.40
C ASN A 152 10.30 20.68 -0.52
N THR A 153 10.20 20.51 -1.85
CA THR A 153 11.25 20.97 -2.78
C THR A 153 11.33 22.49 -2.91
N THR A 154 10.22 23.18 -2.71
CA THR A 154 10.20 24.66 -2.72
C THR A 154 10.84 25.22 -1.44
N SER A 155 10.63 24.58 -0.29
CA SER A 155 11.23 24.95 0.98
C SER A 155 12.77 24.81 0.98
N GLU A 156 13.29 23.73 0.37
CA GLU A 156 14.74 23.51 0.23
C GLU A 156 15.45 24.54 -0.67
N ARG A 157 14.72 25.22 -1.58
CA ARG A 157 15.25 26.26 -2.45
C ARG A 157 15.21 27.66 -1.83
N ALA A 158 14.42 27.83 -0.77
CA ALA A 158 14.22 29.12 -0.10
C ALA A 158 15.10 29.26 1.17
N ALA A 159 15.75 28.18 1.60
CA ALA A 159 16.70 28.15 2.74
C ALA A 159 18.14 28.18 2.26
#